data_709f7700d36d773cc017e79f9a9c9ffc
#
_entry.id   709f7700d36d773cc017e79f9a9c9ffc
#
_cell.length_a   1.000
_cell.length_b   1.000
_cell.length_c   1.000
_cell.angle_alpha   90.00
_cell.angle_beta   90.00
_cell.angle_gamma   90.00
#
_symmetry.space_group_name_H-M   'P 1'
#
loop_
_entity.id
_entity.type
_entity.pdbx_description
1 polymer ?
#
loop_
_entity_poly.entity_id
_entity_poly.type
_entity_poly.pdbx_seq_one_letter_code
_entity_poly.pdbx_strand_id
1 'polypeptide(L)'
;FIPADIAQSYAEFGAACLSVLTDKQYFQGSTDYLKQARASCHLPVLRKDFMVDAYQIYEARVMGADAILLIAACLDDAQMADMEALATSLGMAVLVEVHDRPELDRALKLKTPLIGVNNRNLRTFEVSLDTTLHLIRDVPALIGGDRILVAESGISTPTDVKRLQDAHVPAF
;
A
#
# COMPACT_ATOMS: atom_id res chain seq x y z
N PHE A 1 -10.89 17.67 -9.74
CA PHE A 1 -9.95 16.91 -8.90
C PHE A 1 -8.73 17.77 -8.61
N ILE A 2 -8.53 18.14 -7.33
CA ILE A 2 -7.38 18.97 -6.87
C ILE A 2 -6.66 18.17 -5.81
N PRO A 3 -5.48 17.59 -6.12
CA PRO A 3 -4.75 16.71 -5.18
C PRO A 3 -4.39 17.39 -3.86
N ALA A 4 -4.05 18.69 -3.90
CA ALA A 4 -3.70 19.46 -2.72
C ALA A 4 -4.86 19.57 -1.72
N ASP A 5 -6.07 19.88 -2.19
CA ASP A 5 -7.26 20.05 -1.34
C ASP A 5 -7.65 18.71 -0.70
N ILE A 6 -7.54 17.62 -1.47
CA ILE A 6 -7.84 16.26 -0.97
C ILE A 6 -6.82 15.86 0.10
N ALA A 7 -5.54 16.12 -0.13
CA ALA A 7 -4.48 15.79 0.83
C ALA A 7 -4.63 16.58 2.13
N GLN A 8 -4.99 17.88 2.06
CA GLN A 8 -5.29 18.69 3.24
C GLN A 8 -6.50 18.14 4.00
N SER A 9 -7.58 17.81 3.29
CA SER A 9 -8.76 17.22 3.92
C SER A 9 -8.42 15.91 4.65
N TYR A 10 -7.64 15.02 4.03
CA TYR A 10 -7.21 13.79 4.69
C TYR A 10 -6.37 14.06 5.94
N ALA A 11 -5.47 15.04 5.89
CA ALA A 11 -4.68 15.44 7.05
C ALA A 11 -5.55 16.01 8.18
N GLU A 12 -6.52 16.84 7.87
CA GLU A 12 -7.47 17.42 8.84
C GLU A 12 -8.32 16.35 9.52
N PHE A 13 -8.72 15.31 8.78
CA PHE A 13 -9.53 14.21 9.31
C PHE A 13 -8.70 13.04 9.88
N GLY A 14 -7.38 13.23 10.07
CA GLY A 14 -6.55 12.32 10.85
C GLY A 14 -6.02 11.12 10.09
N ALA A 15 -5.91 11.19 8.77
CA ALA A 15 -5.20 10.17 8.00
C ALA A 15 -3.74 10.05 8.47
N ALA A 16 -3.22 8.83 8.52
CA ALA A 16 -1.83 8.57 8.91
C ALA A 16 -0.85 8.79 7.76
N CYS A 17 -1.27 8.57 6.52
CA CYS A 17 -0.48 8.75 5.31
C CYS A 17 -1.39 8.96 4.09
N LEU A 18 -0.78 9.31 2.97
CA LEU A 18 -1.45 9.46 1.68
C LEU A 18 -0.98 8.36 0.72
N SER A 19 -1.91 7.79 -0.05
CA SER A 19 -1.60 6.94 -1.19
C SER A 19 -1.97 7.66 -2.46
N VAL A 20 -0.97 7.99 -3.31
CA VAL A 20 -1.17 8.80 -4.51
C VAL A 20 -0.84 8.00 -5.76
N LEU A 21 -1.83 7.88 -6.64
CA LEU A 21 -1.71 7.20 -7.93
C LEU A 21 -0.82 8.01 -8.88
N THR A 22 0.22 7.37 -9.41
CA THR A 22 1.15 7.99 -10.37
C THR A 22 1.12 7.35 -11.75
N ASP A 23 0.62 6.14 -11.90
CA ASP A 23 0.42 5.50 -13.19
C ASP A 23 -0.68 6.23 -14.00
N LYS A 24 -0.34 6.60 -15.24
CA LYS A 24 -1.25 7.35 -16.13
C LYS A 24 -2.20 6.46 -16.90
N GLN A 25 -1.75 5.28 -17.29
CA GLN A 25 -2.44 4.43 -18.24
C GLN A 25 -3.63 3.71 -17.61
N TYR A 26 -3.45 3.13 -16.44
CA TYR A 26 -4.45 2.29 -15.78
C TYR A 26 -5.21 3.03 -14.69
N PHE A 27 -4.53 3.91 -13.96
CA PHE A 27 -5.13 4.62 -12.81
C PHE A 27 -5.42 6.09 -13.06
N GLN A 28 -5.09 6.63 -14.24
CA GLN A 28 -5.25 8.06 -14.57
C GLN A 28 -4.53 8.97 -13.55
N GLY A 29 -3.46 8.46 -12.95
CA GLY A 29 -2.62 9.15 -12.01
C GLY A 29 -1.64 10.13 -12.66
N SER A 30 -0.84 10.79 -11.86
CA SER A 30 0.22 11.68 -12.32
C SER A 30 1.29 11.85 -11.27
N THR A 31 2.55 11.95 -11.70
CA THR A 31 3.66 12.33 -10.84
C THR A 31 3.45 13.71 -10.20
N ASP A 32 2.79 14.62 -10.91
CA ASP A 32 2.47 15.95 -10.41
C ASP A 32 1.43 15.91 -9.28
N TYR A 33 0.52 14.91 -9.29
CA TYR A 33 -0.43 14.73 -8.19
C TYR A 33 0.30 14.40 -6.88
N LEU A 34 1.31 13.53 -6.95
CA LEU A 34 2.14 13.19 -5.79
C LEU A 34 2.86 14.42 -5.24
N LYS A 35 3.50 15.21 -6.11
CA LYS A 35 4.20 16.44 -5.73
C LYS A 35 3.25 17.46 -5.10
N GLN A 36 2.06 17.65 -5.66
CA GLN A 36 1.05 18.57 -5.12
C GLN A 36 0.55 18.11 -3.75
N ALA A 37 0.20 16.82 -3.61
CA ALA A 37 -0.22 16.25 -2.33
C ALA A 37 0.87 16.40 -1.27
N ARG A 38 2.12 16.06 -1.61
CA ARG A 38 3.29 16.20 -0.72
C ARG A 38 3.51 17.64 -0.25
N ALA A 39 3.33 18.61 -1.14
CA ALA A 39 3.54 20.02 -0.83
C ALA A 39 2.42 20.64 0.02
N SER A 40 1.23 20.01 0.08
CA SER A 40 0.05 20.59 0.71
C SER A 40 -0.14 20.20 2.18
N CYS A 41 0.51 19.13 2.66
CA CYS A 41 0.42 18.69 4.05
C CYS A 41 1.70 17.96 4.49
N HIS A 42 1.76 17.60 5.77
CA HIS A 42 2.92 16.95 6.39
C HIS A 42 2.87 15.41 6.39
N LEU A 43 1.78 14.83 5.88
CA LEU A 43 1.61 13.38 5.89
C LEU A 43 2.64 12.68 4.99
N PRO A 44 3.13 11.50 5.38
CA PRO A 44 3.94 10.66 4.50
C PRO A 44 3.15 10.25 3.26
N VAL A 45 3.85 10.14 2.12
CA VAL A 45 3.22 9.83 0.83
C VAL A 45 3.75 8.53 0.26
N LEU A 46 2.83 7.59 0.00
CA LEU A 46 3.07 6.37 -0.75
C LEU A 46 2.89 6.67 -2.25
N ARG A 47 3.88 6.34 -3.08
CA ARG A 47 3.70 6.24 -4.53
C ARG A 47 2.96 4.96 -4.87
N LYS A 48 1.70 5.09 -5.28
CA LYS A 48 0.89 3.96 -5.77
C LYS A 48 1.05 3.84 -7.27
N ASP A 49 1.84 2.85 -7.66
CA ASP A 49 2.17 2.56 -9.06
C ASP A 49 2.52 1.08 -9.21
N PHE A 50 2.58 0.57 -10.44
CA PHE A 50 3.13 -0.74 -10.73
C PHE A 50 4.65 -0.64 -10.83
N MET A 51 5.36 -1.01 -9.75
CA MET A 51 6.81 -1.06 -9.72
C MET A 51 7.29 -2.34 -10.39
N VAL A 52 7.93 -2.21 -11.55
CA VAL A 52 8.45 -3.34 -12.34
C VAL A 52 9.95 -3.19 -12.67
N ASP A 53 10.51 -2.01 -12.41
CA ASP A 53 11.90 -1.68 -12.70
C ASP A 53 12.50 -0.84 -11.55
N ALA A 54 13.77 -1.11 -11.21
CA ALA A 54 14.49 -0.38 -10.16
C ALA A 54 14.57 1.13 -10.40
N TYR A 55 14.54 1.57 -11.66
CA TYR A 55 14.52 2.99 -12.03
C TYR A 55 13.34 3.73 -11.40
N GLN A 56 12.16 3.08 -11.33
CA GLN A 56 10.95 3.67 -10.75
C GLN A 56 11.12 3.98 -9.25
N ILE A 57 12.01 3.26 -8.55
CA ILE A 57 12.29 3.51 -7.13
C ILE A 57 13.11 4.78 -6.95
N TYR A 58 14.13 5.00 -7.79
CA TYR A 58 14.84 6.28 -7.82
C TYR A 58 13.92 7.43 -8.18
N GLU A 59 13.07 7.22 -9.17
CA GLU A 59 12.07 8.19 -9.59
C GLU A 59 11.10 8.53 -8.45
N ALA A 60 10.61 7.54 -7.70
CA ALA A 60 9.76 7.75 -6.52
C ALA A 60 10.45 8.64 -5.48
N ARG A 61 11.74 8.41 -5.22
CA ARG A 61 12.51 9.25 -4.28
C ARG A 61 12.64 10.69 -4.78
N VAL A 62 12.92 10.88 -6.07
CA VAL A 62 13.01 12.21 -6.69
C VAL A 62 11.68 12.96 -6.66
N MET A 63 10.56 12.27 -6.79
CA MET A 63 9.21 12.85 -6.65
C MET A 63 8.89 13.28 -5.22
N GLY A 64 9.63 12.80 -4.23
CA GLY A 64 9.39 13.07 -2.81
C GLY A 64 8.50 12.02 -2.13
N ALA A 65 8.38 10.81 -2.66
CA ALA A 65 7.70 9.72 -1.98
C ALA A 65 8.45 9.30 -0.71
N ASP A 66 7.70 8.96 0.33
CA ASP A 66 8.21 8.40 1.59
C ASP A 66 8.09 6.86 1.60
N ALA A 67 7.26 6.32 0.73
CA ALA A 67 7.06 4.88 0.57
C ALA A 67 6.75 4.51 -0.88
N ILE A 68 7.03 3.25 -1.22
CA ILE A 68 6.64 2.61 -2.49
C ILE A 68 5.75 1.40 -2.25
N LEU A 69 5.02 1.01 -3.31
CA LEU A 69 4.21 -0.20 -3.35
C LEU A 69 4.94 -1.28 -4.15
N LEU A 70 5.08 -2.48 -3.59
CA LEU A 70 5.48 -3.67 -4.32
C LEU A 70 4.29 -4.64 -4.35
N ILE A 71 3.86 -5.04 -5.55
CA ILE A 71 2.71 -5.95 -5.74
C ILE A 71 3.25 -7.36 -5.98
N ALA A 72 3.03 -8.27 -5.03
CA ALA A 72 3.57 -9.63 -5.10
C ALA A 72 3.12 -10.40 -6.35
N ALA A 73 1.91 -10.15 -6.85
CA ALA A 73 1.40 -10.72 -8.09
C ALA A 73 2.20 -10.31 -9.35
N CYS A 74 2.90 -9.17 -9.31
CA CYS A 74 3.61 -8.59 -10.46
C CYS A 74 5.12 -8.87 -10.48
N LEU A 75 5.69 -9.37 -9.37
CA LEU A 75 7.13 -9.49 -9.16
C LEU A 75 7.51 -10.91 -8.74
N ASP A 76 8.70 -11.35 -9.10
CA ASP A 76 9.29 -12.54 -8.49
C ASP A 76 9.95 -12.23 -7.13
N ASP A 77 10.41 -13.28 -6.41
CA ASP A 77 10.96 -13.12 -5.06
C ASP A 77 12.28 -12.32 -5.07
N ALA A 78 13.11 -12.49 -6.09
CA ALA A 78 14.38 -11.77 -6.20
C ALA A 78 14.13 -10.29 -6.51
N GLN A 79 13.23 -10.00 -7.44
CA GLN A 79 12.83 -8.61 -7.75
C GLN A 79 12.29 -7.89 -6.52
N MET A 80 11.39 -8.53 -5.75
CA MET A 80 10.85 -7.92 -4.52
C MET A 80 11.95 -7.63 -3.51
N ALA A 81 12.89 -8.56 -3.28
CA ALA A 81 13.97 -8.38 -2.33
C ALA A 81 14.94 -7.28 -2.75
N ASP A 82 15.32 -7.22 -4.03
CA ASP A 82 16.22 -6.21 -4.57
C ASP A 82 15.57 -4.81 -4.53
N MET A 83 14.30 -4.71 -4.89
CA MET A 83 13.55 -3.45 -4.84
C MET A 83 13.32 -2.97 -3.41
N GLU A 84 13.03 -3.87 -2.46
CA GLU A 84 12.94 -3.53 -1.04
C GLU A 84 14.27 -2.98 -0.53
N ALA A 85 15.38 -3.66 -0.82
CA ALA A 85 16.70 -3.23 -0.39
C ALA A 85 17.06 -1.86 -0.96
N LEU A 86 16.76 -1.61 -2.23
CA LEU A 86 16.99 -0.33 -2.89
C LEU A 86 16.14 0.78 -2.24
N ALA A 87 14.84 0.57 -2.09
CA ALA A 87 13.95 1.56 -1.47
C ALA A 87 14.42 1.91 -0.04
N THR A 88 14.77 0.90 0.75
CA THR A 88 15.29 1.08 2.10
C THR A 88 16.60 1.88 2.09
N SER A 89 17.51 1.61 1.15
CA SER A 89 18.78 2.34 1.02
C SER A 89 18.58 3.83 0.70
N LEU A 90 17.47 4.15 0.05
CA LEU A 90 17.06 5.52 -0.28
C LEU A 90 16.19 6.17 0.83
N GLY A 91 16.01 5.50 1.96
CA GLY A 91 15.22 6.00 3.09
C GLY A 91 13.71 5.99 2.87
N MET A 92 13.21 5.10 2.01
CA MET A 92 11.78 4.90 1.79
C MET A 92 11.29 3.61 2.44
N ALA A 93 10.06 3.64 2.97
CA ALA A 93 9.34 2.46 3.41
C ALA A 93 8.81 1.67 2.19
N VAL A 94 8.48 0.41 2.43
CA VAL A 94 7.89 -0.48 1.41
C VAL A 94 6.60 -1.08 1.95
N LEU A 95 5.50 -0.89 1.23
CA LEU A 95 4.26 -1.61 1.42
C LEU A 95 4.22 -2.76 0.40
N VAL A 96 4.09 -4.01 0.88
CA VAL A 96 3.97 -5.16 -0.03
C VAL A 96 2.52 -5.60 -0.09
N GLU A 97 1.92 -5.46 -1.28
CA GLU A 97 0.53 -5.82 -1.55
C GLU A 97 0.41 -7.30 -1.92
N VAL A 98 -0.52 -8.00 -1.26
CA VAL A 98 -0.86 -9.41 -1.49
C VAL A 98 -2.36 -9.60 -1.62
N HIS A 99 -2.79 -10.66 -2.35
CA HIS A 99 -4.19 -10.99 -2.58
C HIS A 99 -4.60 -12.36 -2.05
N ASP A 100 -3.63 -13.24 -1.80
CA ASP A 100 -3.87 -14.60 -1.36
C ASP A 100 -2.74 -15.11 -0.45
N ARG A 101 -2.90 -16.34 0.03
CA ARG A 101 -1.93 -16.98 0.92
C ARG A 101 -0.58 -17.24 0.26
N PRO A 102 -0.47 -17.76 -0.98
CA PRO A 102 0.81 -17.92 -1.67
C PRO A 102 1.60 -16.61 -1.81
N GLU A 103 0.95 -15.51 -2.15
CA GLU A 103 1.58 -14.19 -2.22
C GLU A 103 2.02 -13.70 -0.84
N LEU A 104 1.20 -13.91 0.19
CA LEU A 104 1.55 -13.57 1.57
C LEU A 104 2.81 -14.34 2.04
N ASP A 105 2.89 -15.64 1.77
CA ASP A 105 4.06 -16.45 2.15
C ASP A 105 5.36 -15.97 1.48
N ARG A 106 5.27 -15.37 0.29
CA ARG A 106 6.37 -14.72 -0.40
C ARG A 106 6.71 -13.37 0.24
N ALA A 107 5.71 -12.53 0.50
CA ALA A 107 5.87 -11.23 1.13
C ALA A 107 6.48 -11.32 2.53
N LEU A 108 6.14 -12.35 3.30
CA LEU A 108 6.68 -12.57 4.65
C LEU A 108 8.20 -12.86 4.67
N LYS A 109 8.83 -13.17 3.54
CA LYS A 109 10.29 -13.32 3.43
C LYS A 109 11.02 -11.97 3.40
N LEU A 110 10.31 -10.89 3.08
CA LEU A 110 10.86 -9.53 3.06
C LEU A 110 11.02 -8.97 4.48
N LYS A 111 11.79 -7.90 4.61
CA LYS A 111 12.11 -7.27 5.91
C LYS A 111 11.09 -6.20 6.30
N THR A 112 10.38 -5.63 5.33
CA THR A 112 9.41 -4.55 5.60
C THR A 112 8.35 -4.98 6.61
N PRO A 113 8.00 -4.13 7.58
CA PRO A 113 6.90 -4.43 8.50
C PRO A 113 5.51 -4.28 7.84
N LEU A 114 5.39 -3.60 6.70
CA LEU A 114 4.11 -3.23 6.11
C LEU A 114 3.63 -4.28 5.10
N ILE A 115 2.54 -4.95 5.42
CA ILE A 115 1.88 -5.92 4.56
C ILE A 115 0.48 -5.40 4.20
N GLY A 116 0.25 -5.14 2.93
CA GLY A 116 -1.05 -4.75 2.39
C GLY A 116 -1.84 -5.97 1.93
N VAL A 117 -3.06 -6.12 2.39
CA VAL A 117 -3.99 -7.12 1.84
C VAL A 117 -5.01 -6.40 0.98
N ASN A 118 -4.94 -6.60 -0.32
CA ASN A 118 -5.89 -6.00 -1.24
C ASN A 118 -7.14 -6.87 -1.38
N ASN A 119 -8.25 -6.34 -0.90
CA ASN A 119 -9.58 -6.98 -0.98
C ASN A 119 -10.18 -6.98 -2.39
N ARG A 120 -9.53 -6.32 -3.35
CA ARG A 120 -9.93 -6.33 -4.76
C ARG A 120 -9.12 -7.37 -5.53
N ASN A 121 -9.81 -8.32 -6.12
CA ASN A 121 -9.21 -9.25 -7.06
C ASN A 121 -8.80 -8.50 -8.34
N LEU A 122 -7.51 -8.51 -8.69
CA LEU A 122 -7.00 -7.77 -9.86
C LEU A 122 -7.41 -8.37 -11.21
N ARG A 123 -7.98 -9.60 -11.23
CA ARG A 123 -8.43 -10.27 -12.46
C ARG A 123 -9.92 -10.09 -12.70
N THR A 124 -10.74 -10.25 -11.63
CA THR A 124 -12.21 -10.20 -11.73
C THR A 124 -12.78 -8.83 -11.32
N PHE A 125 -11.98 -8.01 -10.64
CA PHE A 125 -12.36 -6.76 -9.97
C PHE A 125 -13.41 -6.93 -8.86
N GLU A 126 -13.73 -8.14 -8.48
CA GLU A 126 -14.56 -8.41 -7.31
C GLU A 126 -13.86 -7.93 -6.04
N VAL A 127 -14.66 -7.38 -5.13
CA VAL A 127 -14.16 -6.83 -3.86
C VAL A 127 -14.84 -7.54 -2.70
N SER A 128 -14.04 -8.09 -1.78
CA SER A 128 -14.56 -8.72 -0.56
C SER A 128 -13.59 -8.54 0.60
N LEU A 129 -14.06 -7.99 1.71
CA LEU A 129 -13.30 -7.91 2.97
C LEU A 129 -12.96 -9.30 3.55
N ASP A 130 -13.63 -10.35 3.08
CA ASP A 130 -13.30 -11.71 3.47
C ASP A 130 -11.88 -12.11 3.08
N THR A 131 -11.29 -11.51 2.06
CA THR A 131 -9.88 -11.71 1.69
C THR A 131 -8.96 -11.43 2.88
N THR A 132 -9.06 -10.24 3.46
CA THR A 132 -8.28 -9.87 4.66
C THR A 132 -8.60 -10.79 5.85
N LEU A 133 -9.88 -11.02 6.12
CA LEU A 133 -10.32 -11.80 7.28
C LEU A 133 -9.90 -13.28 7.20
N HIS A 134 -9.89 -13.87 6.00
CA HIS A 134 -9.40 -15.24 5.79
C HIS A 134 -7.89 -15.32 6.02
N LEU A 135 -7.11 -14.36 5.48
CA LEU A 135 -5.66 -14.36 5.66
C LEU A 135 -5.27 -14.19 7.15
N ILE A 136 -5.96 -13.33 7.90
CA ILE A 136 -5.74 -13.19 9.36
C ILE A 136 -6.02 -14.50 10.08
N ARG A 137 -7.13 -15.18 9.76
CA ARG A 137 -7.47 -16.47 10.37
C ARG A 137 -6.43 -17.54 10.07
N ASP A 138 -5.92 -17.57 8.85
CA ASP A 138 -4.93 -18.56 8.40
C ASP A 138 -3.51 -18.25 8.88
N VAL A 139 -3.21 -16.98 9.17
CA VAL A 139 -1.92 -16.49 9.68
C VAL A 139 -2.16 -15.47 10.80
N PRO A 140 -2.53 -15.93 12.01
CA PRO A 140 -2.81 -15.02 13.13
C PRO A 140 -1.66 -14.09 13.51
N ALA A 141 -0.41 -14.47 13.19
CA ALA A 141 0.77 -13.64 13.41
C ALA A 141 0.82 -12.34 12.61
N LEU A 142 -0.10 -12.14 11.65
CA LEU A 142 -0.28 -10.85 10.97
C LEU A 142 -0.84 -9.77 11.92
N ILE A 143 -1.49 -10.17 13.00
CA ILE A 143 -2.06 -9.27 13.99
C ILE A 143 -1.26 -9.41 15.29
N GLY A 144 -0.77 -8.28 15.82
CA GLY A 144 -0.05 -8.25 17.10
C GLY A 144 1.39 -8.72 17.08
N GLY A 145 1.95 -8.99 15.89
CA GLY A 145 3.39 -9.30 15.70
C GLY A 145 4.20 -8.08 15.28
N ASP A 146 5.37 -8.33 14.69
CA ASP A 146 6.27 -7.28 14.17
C ASP A 146 5.80 -6.68 12.83
N ARG A 147 4.69 -7.17 12.29
CA ARG A 147 4.10 -6.71 11.03
C ARG A 147 2.92 -5.81 11.29
N ILE A 148 2.73 -4.86 10.40
CA ILE A 148 1.56 -3.97 10.36
C ILE A 148 0.74 -4.36 9.14
N LEU A 149 -0.43 -4.93 9.39
CA LEU A 149 -1.37 -5.27 8.34
C LEU A 149 -2.15 -4.02 7.92
N VAL A 150 -2.19 -3.76 6.62
CA VAL A 150 -3.01 -2.70 6.00
C VAL A 150 -4.07 -3.36 5.13
N ALA A 151 -5.35 -3.17 5.44
CA ALA A 151 -6.43 -3.64 4.57
C ALA A 151 -6.67 -2.61 3.47
N GLU A 152 -6.65 -3.06 2.21
CA GLU A 152 -6.80 -2.20 1.05
C GLU A 152 -8.07 -2.55 0.27
N SER A 153 -8.73 -1.54 -0.28
CA SER A 153 -9.95 -1.66 -1.09
C SER A 153 -11.19 -2.16 -0.33
N GLY A 154 -12.37 -1.76 -0.80
CA GLY A 154 -13.65 -2.30 -0.33
C GLY A 154 -14.15 -1.74 1.00
N ILE A 155 -13.53 -0.70 1.53
CA ILE A 155 -13.92 -0.06 2.77
C ILE A 155 -14.70 1.20 2.42
N SER A 156 -16.02 1.11 2.47
CA SER A 156 -16.91 2.18 1.99
C SER A 156 -17.91 2.65 3.04
N THR A 157 -18.12 1.88 4.09
CA THR A 157 -19.12 2.16 5.12
C THR A 157 -18.54 2.07 6.54
N PRO A 158 -19.15 2.70 7.54
CA PRO A 158 -18.76 2.49 8.94
C PRO A 158 -18.85 1.03 9.40
N THR A 159 -19.72 0.24 8.79
CA THR A 159 -19.84 -1.20 9.06
C THR A 159 -18.59 -1.96 8.59
N ASP A 160 -18.03 -1.58 7.44
CA ASP A 160 -16.78 -2.18 6.94
C ASP A 160 -15.62 -1.88 7.87
N VAL A 161 -15.51 -0.61 8.31
CA VAL A 161 -14.51 -0.17 9.29
C VAL A 161 -14.64 -0.98 10.58
N LYS A 162 -15.87 -1.07 11.13
CA LYS A 162 -16.11 -1.83 12.35
C LYS A 162 -15.73 -3.30 12.20
N ARG A 163 -16.05 -3.91 11.06
CA ARG A 163 -15.72 -5.32 10.77
C ARG A 163 -14.21 -5.59 10.80
N LEU A 164 -13.41 -4.67 10.25
CA LEU A 164 -11.94 -4.76 10.29
C LEU A 164 -11.39 -4.48 11.69
N GLN A 165 -11.95 -3.51 12.41
CA GLN A 165 -11.57 -3.23 13.80
C GLN A 165 -11.87 -4.40 14.74
N ASP A 166 -13.04 -5.04 14.61
CA ASP A 166 -13.41 -6.23 15.39
C ASP A 166 -12.45 -7.41 15.11
N ALA A 167 -11.82 -7.46 13.93
CA ALA A 167 -10.76 -8.40 13.57
C ALA A 167 -9.35 -7.91 13.95
N HIS A 168 -9.23 -6.80 14.68
CA HIS A 168 -7.98 -6.20 15.13
C HIS A 168 -7.04 -5.78 14.00
N VAL A 169 -7.58 -5.44 12.81
CA VAL A 169 -6.79 -4.86 11.72
C VAL A 169 -6.30 -3.48 12.14
N PRO A 170 -4.97 -3.22 12.17
CA PRO A 170 -4.44 -1.99 12.74
C PRO A 170 -4.52 -0.78 11.79
N ALA A 171 -4.61 -1.02 10.46
CA ALA A 171 -4.62 0.02 9.44
C ALA A 171 -5.46 -0.36 8.23
N PHE A 172 -6.09 0.62 7.58
CA PHE A 172 -6.87 0.46 6.36
C PHE A 172 -7.03 1.81 5.63
#